data_15a94d9cbd1b017e66370954d9e35639
#
_entry.id   15a94d9cbd1b017e66370954d9e35639
#
_cell.length_a   1.000
_cell.length_b   1.000
_cell.length_c   1.000
_cell.angle_alpha   90.00
_cell.angle_beta   90.00
_cell.angle_gamma   90.00
#
_symmetry.space_group_name_H-M   'P 1'
#
loop_
_entity.id
_entity.type
_entity.pdbx_description
1 polymer ?
#
loop_
_entity_poly.entity_id
_entity_poly.type
_entity_poly.pdbx_seq_one_letter_code
_entity_poly.pdbx_strand_id
1 'polypeptide(L)'
;MTEIRRDMERELLAGLRRSCLLMAVFAASFVMMYAGVVLLTKFLYIYFQGFTPEFSEHLLRAIFYGLSALTIAVSVSVSRRRYSKEGLKGKTSDIDALVRHLVLTPVISMAFAEAVLIFGFFLFFLSAMYVDFSLLAAVSFIMILWSVPSVGFLEDSLKKARE
;
A
#
# COMPACT_ATOMS: atom_id res chain seq x y z
N MET A 1 11.28 14.94 -34.78
CA MET A 1 11.04 15.60 -33.44
C MET A 1 10.07 14.86 -32.54
N THR A 2 9.13 14.11 -33.06
CA THR A 2 8.11 13.35 -32.30
C THR A 2 8.62 12.04 -31.66
N GLU A 3 9.58 11.34 -32.25
CA GLU A 3 10.13 10.07 -31.72
C GLU A 3 11.03 10.30 -30.49
N ILE A 4 11.97 11.22 -30.58
CA ILE A 4 12.89 11.57 -29.47
C ILE A 4 12.09 11.97 -28.21
N ARG A 5 10.99 12.68 -28.38
CA ARG A 5 10.12 13.07 -27.27
C ARG A 5 9.40 11.87 -26.64
N ARG A 6 8.97 10.90 -27.44
CA ARG A 6 8.33 9.65 -26.96
C ARG A 6 9.31 8.78 -26.20
N ASP A 7 10.53 8.66 -26.66
CA ASP A 7 11.56 7.84 -26.01
C ASP A 7 11.93 8.45 -24.65
N MET A 8 12.10 9.76 -24.58
CA MET A 8 12.36 10.46 -23.32
C MET A 8 11.19 10.33 -22.32
N GLU A 9 9.93 10.41 -22.78
CA GLU A 9 8.75 10.16 -21.92
C GLU A 9 8.73 8.71 -21.38
N ARG A 10 9.06 7.72 -22.20
CA ARG A 10 9.15 6.31 -21.78
C ARG A 10 10.25 6.06 -20.77
N GLU A 11 11.42 6.65 -20.95
CA GLU A 11 12.53 6.55 -20.00
C GLU A 11 12.15 7.15 -18.64
N LEU A 12 11.48 8.29 -18.65
CA LEU A 12 10.99 8.95 -17.44
C LEU A 12 9.96 8.09 -16.71
N LEU A 13 9.00 7.50 -17.45
CA LEU A 13 8.00 6.60 -16.87
C LEU A 13 8.61 5.29 -16.34
N ALA A 14 9.63 4.76 -17.02
CA ALA A 14 10.38 3.60 -16.55
C ALA A 14 11.15 3.91 -15.26
N GLY A 15 11.77 5.09 -15.17
CA GLY A 15 12.42 5.60 -13.97
C GLY A 15 11.44 5.75 -12.80
N LEU A 16 10.26 6.31 -13.03
CA LEU A 16 9.19 6.43 -12.05
C LEU A 16 8.76 5.06 -11.52
N ARG A 17 8.53 4.09 -12.41
CA ARG A 17 8.17 2.73 -12.01
C ARG A 17 9.27 2.09 -11.16
N ARG A 18 10.54 2.29 -11.52
CA ARG A 18 11.67 1.76 -10.74
C ARG A 18 11.68 2.33 -9.32
N SER A 19 11.44 3.63 -9.17
CA SER A 19 11.31 4.28 -7.86
C SER A 19 10.14 3.72 -7.05
N CYS A 20 8.97 3.52 -7.68
CA CYS A 20 7.81 2.90 -7.02
C CYS A 20 8.10 1.44 -6.61
N LEU A 21 8.84 0.67 -7.42
CA LEU A 21 9.26 -0.69 -7.06
C LEU A 21 10.20 -0.70 -5.85
N LEU A 22 11.18 0.20 -5.79
CA LEU A 22 12.06 0.31 -4.63
C LEU A 22 11.28 0.64 -3.36
N MET A 23 10.33 1.55 -3.44
CA MET A 23 9.43 1.87 -2.31
C MET A 23 8.58 0.68 -1.90
N ALA A 24 8.07 -0.11 -2.87
CA ALA A 24 7.31 -1.32 -2.58
C ALA A 24 8.16 -2.41 -1.90
N VAL A 25 9.41 -2.58 -2.33
CA VAL A 25 10.36 -3.49 -1.65
C VAL A 25 10.62 -3.03 -0.22
N PHE A 26 10.79 -1.72 -0.01
CA PHE A 26 10.96 -1.16 1.33
C PHE A 26 9.72 -1.39 2.19
N ALA A 27 8.50 -1.10 1.70
CA ALA A 27 7.26 -1.37 2.41
C ALA A 27 7.08 -2.87 2.70
N ALA A 28 7.38 -3.76 1.74
CA ALA A 28 7.34 -5.20 1.94
C ALA A 28 8.32 -5.69 3.02
N SER A 29 9.45 -5.01 3.21
CA SER A 29 10.40 -5.33 4.28
C SER A 29 9.80 -5.15 5.68
N PHE A 30 8.90 -4.19 5.87
CA PHE A 30 8.16 -4.03 7.12
C PHE A 30 7.21 -5.22 7.36
N VAL A 31 6.52 -5.70 6.32
CA VAL A 31 5.69 -6.91 6.45
C VAL A 31 6.53 -8.09 6.95
N MET A 32 7.70 -8.29 6.37
CA MET A 32 8.63 -9.36 6.80
C MET A 32 9.15 -9.14 8.22
N MET A 33 9.45 -7.90 8.60
CA MET A 33 9.89 -7.56 9.95
C MET A 33 8.79 -7.89 10.98
N TYR A 34 7.55 -7.46 10.76
CA TYR A 34 6.43 -7.75 11.66
C TYR A 34 6.14 -9.25 11.73
N ALA A 35 6.17 -9.95 10.59
CA ALA A 35 6.04 -11.41 10.56
C ALA A 35 7.15 -12.10 11.35
N GLY A 36 8.40 -11.61 11.23
CA GLY A 36 9.53 -12.09 12.01
C GLY A 36 9.32 -11.92 13.52
N VAL A 37 8.84 -10.77 13.96
CA VAL A 37 8.52 -10.51 15.39
C VAL A 37 7.44 -11.48 15.89
N VAL A 38 6.38 -11.68 15.12
CA VAL A 38 5.28 -12.59 15.46
C VAL A 38 5.79 -14.03 15.57
N LEU A 39 6.61 -14.48 14.60
CA LEU A 39 7.22 -15.81 14.62
C LEU A 39 8.16 -16.01 15.81
N LEU A 40 9.04 -15.04 16.07
CA LEU A 40 9.94 -15.07 17.22
C LEU A 40 9.16 -15.14 18.54
N THR A 41 8.09 -14.35 18.68
CA THR A 41 7.23 -14.39 19.87
C THR A 41 6.62 -15.77 20.04
N LYS A 42 6.15 -16.40 18.95
CA LYS A 42 5.58 -17.75 18.98
C LYS A 42 6.61 -18.80 19.41
N PHE A 43 7.86 -18.70 18.95
CA PHE A 43 8.91 -19.67 19.30
C PHE A 43 9.49 -19.46 20.70
N LEU A 44 9.66 -18.22 21.13
CA LEU A 44 10.28 -17.89 22.43
C LEU A 44 9.27 -17.97 23.58
N TYR A 45 8.00 -17.63 23.31
CA TYR A 45 6.95 -17.56 24.32
C TYR A 45 5.81 -18.53 23.97
N ILE A 46 6.02 -19.84 24.22
CA ILE A 46 5.06 -20.91 23.88
C ILE A 46 3.67 -20.67 24.50
N TYR A 47 3.61 -19.97 25.64
CA TYR A 47 2.37 -19.65 26.37
C TYR A 47 1.88 -18.23 26.17
N PHE A 48 2.33 -17.54 25.12
CA PHE A 48 1.87 -16.17 24.85
C PHE A 48 0.38 -16.17 24.48
N GLN A 49 -0.43 -15.57 25.36
CA GLN A 49 -1.90 -15.46 25.21
C GLN A 49 -2.34 -14.03 24.81
N GLY A 50 -1.40 -13.12 24.56
CA GLY A 50 -1.67 -11.71 24.34
C GLY A 50 -1.63 -10.91 25.66
N PHE A 51 -1.66 -9.58 25.51
CA PHE A 51 -1.62 -8.68 26.68
C PHE A 51 -2.98 -8.47 27.35
N THR A 52 -4.07 -8.75 26.64
CA THR A 52 -5.45 -8.55 27.12
C THR A 52 -6.33 -9.76 26.79
N PRO A 53 -6.03 -10.96 27.34
CA PRO A 53 -6.77 -12.17 27.02
C PRO A 53 -8.24 -12.14 27.48
N GLU A 54 -8.60 -11.21 28.36
CA GLU A 54 -9.96 -11.04 28.89
C GLU A 54 -10.91 -10.33 27.90
N PHE A 55 -10.36 -9.64 26.88
CA PHE A 55 -11.18 -9.00 25.85
C PHE A 55 -11.84 -10.02 24.93
N SER A 56 -13.10 -9.76 24.58
CA SER A 56 -13.82 -10.60 23.62
C SER A 56 -13.10 -10.59 22.26
N GLU A 57 -12.61 -11.76 21.85
CA GLU A 57 -11.97 -11.94 20.54
C GLU A 57 -12.86 -11.50 19.38
N HIS A 58 -14.17 -11.76 19.48
CA HIS A 58 -15.14 -11.36 18.44
C HIS A 58 -15.22 -9.83 18.31
N LEU A 59 -15.18 -9.11 19.42
CA LEU A 59 -15.21 -7.65 19.41
C LEU A 59 -13.93 -7.09 18.80
N LEU A 60 -12.76 -7.62 19.18
CA LEU A 60 -11.47 -7.20 18.60
C LEU A 60 -11.43 -7.46 17.09
N ARG A 61 -11.85 -8.65 16.66
CA ARG A 61 -11.96 -8.97 15.23
C ARG A 61 -12.87 -7.99 14.51
N ALA A 62 -14.06 -7.73 15.02
CA ALA A 62 -15.02 -6.83 14.39
C ALA A 62 -14.44 -5.41 14.23
N ILE A 63 -13.76 -4.88 15.25
CA ILE A 63 -13.13 -3.56 15.20
C ILE A 63 -12.00 -3.52 14.19
N PHE A 64 -11.01 -4.41 14.28
CA PHE A 64 -9.82 -4.33 13.44
C PHE A 64 -10.06 -4.73 11.99
N TYR A 65 -10.96 -5.71 11.73
CA TYR A 65 -11.38 -6.01 10.36
C TYR A 65 -12.22 -4.87 9.77
N GLY A 66 -13.09 -4.24 10.57
CA GLY A 66 -13.86 -3.07 10.16
C GLY A 66 -12.94 -1.88 9.79
N LEU A 67 -11.95 -1.58 10.63
CA LEU A 67 -10.94 -0.56 10.36
C LEU A 67 -10.10 -0.90 9.11
N SER A 68 -9.71 -2.16 8.95
CA SER A 68 -8.96 -2.63 7.78
C SER A 68 -9.79 -2.46 6.50
N ALA A 69 -11.06 -2.88 6.51
CA ALA A 69 -11.96 -2.72 5.37
C ALA A 69 -12.16 -1.25 4.99
N LEU A 70 -12.35 -0.38 5.99
CA LEU A 70 -12.47 1.07 5.79
C LEU A 70 -11.17 1.64 5.18
N THR A 71 -10.02 1.26 5.71
CA THR A 71 -8.70 1.69 5.23
C THR A 71 -8.48 1.28 3.77
N ILE A 72 -8.85 0.05 3.41
CA ILE A 72 -8.78 -0.44 2.02
C ILE A 72 -9.71 0.38 1.11
N ALA A 73 -10.96 0.61 1.54
CA ALA A 73 -11.93 1.39 0.75
C ALA A 73 -11.45 2.83 0.53
N VAL A 74 -10.87 3.47 1.55
CA VAL A 74 -10.29 4.81 1.45
C VAL A 74 -9.08 4.79 0.51
N SER A 75 -8.17 3.83 0.63
CA SER A 75 -7.00 3.68 -0.25
C SER A 75 -7.40 3.58 -1.72
N VAL A 76 -8.36 2.71 -2.04
CA VAL A 76 -8.88 2.54 -3.41
C VAL A 76 -9.53 3.83 -3.91
N SER A 77 -10.33 4.50 -3.07
CA SER A 77 -11.03 5.74 -3.42
C SER A 77 -10.04 6.88 -3.70
N VAL A 78 -9.03 7.03 -2.84
CA VAL A 78 -7.96 8.03 -3.01
C VAL A 78 -7.18 7.77 -4.29
N SER A 79 -6.77 6.52 -4.54
CA SER A 79 -6.02 6.15 -5.74
C SER A 79 -6.81 6.43 -7.01
N ARG A 80 -8.10 6.04 -7.05
CA ARG A 80 -8.99 6.31 -8.20
C ARG A 80 -9.15 7.80 -8.47
N ARG A 81 -9.37 8.62 -7.44
CA ARG A 81 -9.50 10.08 -7.57
C ARG A 81 -8.21 10.72 -8.06
N ARG A 82 -7.06 10.26 -7.57
CA ARG A 82 -5.75 10.83 -7.95
C ARG A 82 -5.36 10.49 -9.39
N TYR A 83 -5.75 9.32 -9.91
CA TYR A 83 -5.54 8.94 -11.31
C TYR A 83 -6.70 9.35 -12.24
N SER A 84 -7.75 10.02 -11.75
CA SER A 84 -8.83 10.53 -12.58
C SER A 84 -8.38 11.75 -13.40
N LYS A 85 -9.14 12.06 -14.48
CA LYS A 85 -8.91 13.26 -15.30
C LYS A 85 -8.87 14.53 -14.42
N GLU A 86 -9.78 14.64 -13.46
CA GLU A 86 -9.85 15.78 -12.54
C GLU A 86 -8.62 15.88 -11.63
N GLY A 87 -8.10 14.73 -11.13
CA GLY A 87 -6.91 14.69 -10.29
C GLY A 87 -5.63 15.07 -11.03
N LEU A 88 -5.58 14.88 -12.35
CA LEU A 88 -4.45 15.21 -13.21
C LEU A 88 -4.59 16.58 -13.88
N LYS A 89 -5.82 17.13 -13.96
CA LYS A 89 -6.11 18.42 -14.56
C LYS A 89 -5.31 19.55 -13.90
N GLY A 90 -4.66 20.37 -14.69
CA GLY A 90 -3.82 21.48 -14.23
C GLY A 90 -2.38 21.10 -13.84
N LYS A 91 -2.04 19.79 -13.79
CA LYS A 91 -0.67 19.34 -13.50
C LYS A 91 0.11 18.95 -14.77
N THR A 92 -0.58 18.80 -15.89
CA THR A 92 0.02 18.44 -17.18
C THR A 92 0.88 19.53 -17.79
N SER A 93 0.70 20.79 -17.36
CA SER A 93 1.52 21.93 -17.77
C SER A 93 2.87 22.01 -17.04
N ASP A 94 2.97 21.36 -15.87
CA ASP A 94 4.18 21.32 -15.05
C ASP A 94 4.61 19.86 -14.86
N ILE A 95 5.74 19.49 -15.49
CA ILE A 95 6.28 18.13 -15.46
C ILE A 95 6.65 17.73 -14.03
N ASP A 96 7.23 18.63 -13.24
CA ASP A 96 7.65 18.32 -11.87
C ASP A 96 6.44 18.07 -10.95
N ALA A 97 5.39 18.87 -11.09
CA ALA A 97 4.14 18.68 -10.37
C ALA A 97 3.47 17.34 -10.73
N LEU A 98 3.52 16.96 -12.01
CA LEU A 98 2.97 15.71 -12.51
C LEU A 98 3.76 14.51 -11.98
N VAL A 99 5.08 14.53 -12.09
CA VAL A 99 5.98 13.48 -11.57
C VAL A 99 5.76 13.28 -10.08
N ARG A 100 5.77 14.36 -9.31
CA ARG A 100 5.51 14.32 -7.87
C ARG A 100 4.14 13.71 -7.55
N HIS A 101 3.11 14.04 -8.32
CA HIS A 101 1.78 13.48 -8.12
C HIS A 101 1.72 11.98 -8.39
N LEU A 102 2.36 11.54 -9.48
CA LEU A 102 2.42 10.12 -9.88
C LEU A 102 3.23 9.26 -8.89
N VAL A 103 4.30 9.81 -8.29
CA VAL A 103 5.09 9.12 -7.25
C VAL A 103 4.35 9.07 -5.91
N LEU A 104 3.72 10.17 -5.49
CA LEU A 104 3.03 10.23 -4.20
C LEU A 104 1.80 9.32 -4.13
N THR A 105 1.16 9.03 -5.26
CA THR A 105 -0.05 8.18 -5.24
C THR A 105 0.22 6.75 -4.77
N PRO A 106 1.20 6.02 -5.33
CA PRO A 106 1.60 4.71 -4.81
C PRO A 106 2.07 4.76 -3.35
N VAL A 107 2.84 5.78 -2.96
CA VAL A 107 3.33 5.92 -1.58
C VAL A 107 2.17 6.00 -0.59
N ILE A 108 1.15 6.81 -0.89
CA ILE A 108 -0.05 6.91 -0.05
C ILE A 108 -0.76 5.55 0.03
N SER A 109 -0.89 4.83 -1.09
CA SER A 109 -1.51 3.50 -1.10
C SER A 109 -0.73 2.48 -0.27
N MET A 110 0.60 2.52 -0.32
CA MET A 110 1.48 1.67 0.50
C MET A 110 1.34 2.01 1.99
N ALA A 111 1.24 3.28 2.36
CA ALA A 111 1.00 3.69 3.74
C ALA A 111 -0.33 3.15 4.29
N PHE A 112 -1.40 3.13 3.47
CA PHE A 112 -2.65 2.47 3.85
C PHE A 112 -2.50 0.95 3.99
N ALA A 113 -1.71 0.31 3.13
CA ALA A 113 -1.42 -1.12 3.25
C ALA A 113 -0.68 -1.45 4.57
N GLU A 114 0.29 -0.62 4.96
CA GLU A 114 0.98 -0.76 6.24
C GLU A 114 0.04 -0.56 7.44
N ALA A 115 -0.93 0.35 7.35
CA ALA A 115 -1.95 0.50 8.40
C ALA A 115 -2.76 -0.79 8.61
N VAL A 116 -3.12 -1.50 7.53
CA VAL A 116 -3.79 -2.81 7.61
C VAL A 116 -2.91 -3.84 8.31
N LEU A 117 -1.59 -3.86 8.01
CA LEU A 117 -0.62 -4.74 8.68
C LEU A 117 -0.55 -4.45 10.18
N ILE A 118 -0.50 -3.17 10.56
CA ILE A 118 -0.45 -2.72 11.95
C ILE A 118 -1.71 -3.18 12.71
N PHE A 119 -2.88 -3.13 12.11
CA PHE A 119 -4.11 -3.65 12.72
C PHE A 119 -4.03 -5.16 12.98
N GLY A 120 -3.47 -5.94 12.07
CA GLY A 120 -3.18 -7.35 12.29
C GLY A 120 -2.19 -7.58 13.43
N PHE A 121 -1.16 -6.75 13.51
CA PHE A 121 -0.16 -6.81 14.56
C PHE A 121 -0.76 -6.50 15.94
N PHE A 122 -1.68 -5.54 16.03
CA PHE A 122 -2.42 -5.29 17.26
C PHE A 122 -3.29 -6.49 17.67
N LEU A 123 -4.00 -7.13 16.75
CA LEU A 123 -4.77 -8.34 17.04
C LEU A 123 -3.89 -9.45 17.61
N PHE A 124 -2.71 -9.63 17.04
CA PHE A 124 -1.75 -10.60 17.57
C PHE A 124 -1.29 -10.25 18.99
N PHE A 125 -0.87 -9.01 19.25
CA PHE A 125 -0.37 -8.63 20.57
C PHE A 125 -1.46 -8.58 21.65
N LEU A 126 -2.68 -8.17 21.30
CA LEU A 126 -3.77 -8.09 22.27
C LEU A 126 -4.28 -9.48 22.67
N SER A 127 -4.42 -10.42 21.73
CA SER A 127 -5.10 -11.70 21.98
C SER A 127 -4.44 -12.91 21.33
N ALA A 128 -3.16 -12.81 20.95
CA ALA A 128 -2.37 -13.88 20.31
C ALA A 128 -3.01 -14.47 19.03
N MET A 129 -3.75 -13.68 18.28
CA MET A 129 -4.49 -14.09 17.07
C MET A 129 -3.55 -14.22 15.86
N TYR A 130 -2.79 -15.30 15.78
CA TYR A 130 -1.81 -15.57 14.71
C TYR A 130 -2.44 -15.65 13.31
N VAL A 131 -3.61 -16.28 13.20
CA VAL A 131 -4.29 -16.47 11.92
C VAL A 131 -4.77 -15.12 11.39
N ASP A 132 -5.39 -14.31 12.24
CA ASP A 132 -5.89 -12.98 11.88
C ASP A 132 -4.75 -12.04 11.46
N PHE A 133 -3.62 -12.07 12.20
CA PHE A 133 -2.42 -11.36 11.78
C PHE A 133 -1.95 -11.82 10.39
N SER A 134 -1.84 -13.14 10.16
CA SER A 134 -1.35 -13.67 8.89
C SER A 134 -2.24 -13.29 7.72
N LEU A 135 -3.56 -13.27 7.91
CA LEU A 135 -4.53 -12.83 6.91
C LEU A 135 -4.36 -11.34 6.57
N LEU A 136 -4.28 -10.47 7.59
CA LEU A 136 -4.12 -9.04 7.37
C LEU A 136 -2.74 -8.70 6.80
N ALA A 137 -1.69 -9.43 7.19
CA ALA A 137 -0.36 -9.30 6.60
C ALA A 137 -0.36 -9.70 5.11
N ALA A 138 -1.05 -10.78 4.74
CA ALA A 138 -1.19 -11.18 3.33
C ALA A 138 -1.98 -10.13 2.53
N VAL A 139 -3.08 -9.59 3.07
CA VAL A 139 -3.84 -8.51 2.44
C VAL A 139 -2.98 -7.26 2.25
N SER A 140 -2.24 -6.85 3.28
CA SER A 140 -1.31 -5.71 3.20
C SER A 140 -0.26 -5.94 2.11
N PHE A 141 0.34 -7.12 2.04
CA PHE A 141 1.34 -7.46 1.03
C PHE A 141 0.77 -7.39 -0.39
N ILE A 142 -0.43 -7.93 -0.61
CA ILE A 142 -1.12 -7.83 -1.90
C ILE A 142 -1.41 -6.37 -2.26
N MET A 143 -1.84 -5.54 -1.31
CA MET A 143 -2.07 -4.11 -1.53
C MET A 143 -0.79 -3.38 -1.93
N ILE A 144 0.36 -3.68 -1.30
CA ILE A 144 1.66 -3.10 -1.65
C ILE A 144 2.00 -3.44 -3.11
N LEU A 145 1.89 -4.72 -3.50
CA LEU A 145 2.16 -5.15 -4.87
C LEU A 145 1.24 -4.47 -5.88
N TRP A 146 -0.04 -4.33 -5.54
CA TRP A 146 -1.03 -3.69 -6.40
C TRP A 146 -0.86 -2.17 -6.51
N SER A 147 -0.19 -1.55 -5.54
CA SER A 147 0.09 -0.11 -5.55
C SER A 147 1.14 0.29 -6.58
N VAL A 148 1.93 -0.66 -7.12
CA VAL A 148 2.95 -0.37 -8.13
C VAL A 148 2.31 -0.23 -9.51
N PRO A 149 2.30 0.98 -10.11
CA PRO A 149 1.66 1.19 -11.41
C PRO A 149 2.46 0.51 -12.53
N SER A 150 1.76 -0.03 -13.52
CA SER A 150 2.39 -0.48 -14.76
C SER A 150 2.72 0.73 -15.67
N VAL A 151 3.73 0.59 -16.52
CA VAL A 151 4.08 1.67 -17.48
C VAL A 151 2.91 2.00 -18.40
N GLY A 152 2.19 0.97 -18.89
CA GLY A 152 1.01 1.17 -19.75
C GLY A 152 -0.10 1.93 -19.05
N PHE A 153 -0.35 1.66 -17.75
CA PHE A 153 -1.31 2.41 -16.96
C PHE A 153 -0.93 3.89 -16.81
N LEU A 154 0.37 4.16 -16.62
CA LEU A 154 0.87 5.54 -16.54
C LEU A 154 0.74 6.27 -17.88
N GLU A 155 1.07 5.61 -19.00
CA GLU A 155 0.89 6.16 -20.35
C GLU A 155 -0.57 6.49 -20.65
N ASP A 156 -1.50 5.59 -20.32
CA ASP A 156 -2.95 5.81 -20.51
C ASP A 156 -3.48 6.95 -19.63
N SER A 157 -2.98 7.05 -18.41
CA SER A 157 -3.34 8.13 -17.48
C SER A 157 -2.88 9.49 -18.03
N LEU A 158 -1.68 9.56 -18.60
CA LEU A 158 -1.15 10.77 -19.23
C LEU A 158 -1.91 11.16 -20.49
N LYS A 159 -2.30 10.20 -21.34
CA LYS A 159 -3.13 10.47 -22.52
C LYS A 159 -4.47 11.08 -22.12
N LYS A 160 -5.17 10.45 -21.16
CA LYS A 160 -6.45 10.93 -20.64
C LYS A 160 -6.38 12.33 -20.03
N ALA A 161 -5.25 12.71 -19.49
CA ALA A 161 -5.05 14.03 -18.88
C ALA A 161 -4.79 15.13 -19.92
N ARG A 162 -4.34 14.76 -21.14
CA ARG A 162 -4.09 15.70 -22.26
C ARG A 162 -5.32 15.94 -23.13
N GLU A 163 -6.31 15.04 -23.06
CA GLU A 163 -7.62 15.17 -23.71
C GLU A 163 -8.60 16.02 -22.85
#